data_fdfc66498bf3da4b610a5360490278f5
#
_entry.id   fdfc66498bf3da4b610a5360490278f5
#
_cell.length_a   1.000
_cell.length_b   1.000
_cell.length_c   1.000
_cell.angle_alpha   90.00
_cell.angle_beta   90.00
_cell.angle_gamma   90.00
#
_symmetry.space_group_name_H-M   'P 1'
#
loop_
_entity.id
_entity.type
_entity.pdbx_description
1 polymer ?
#
loop_
_entity_poly.entity_id
_entity_poly.type
_entity_poly.pdbx_seq_one_letter_code
_entity_poly.pdbx_strand_id
1 'polypeptide(L)'
;MAIHKKEEFGRKKQHLAMFGRAIAHPARISILKILAKQENCICNDLVQRLPLSQATVSQHLKELKNCGLIIGTSYKTSTIYSLNKIILKEFESEFKKMMKSLKSKK
;
A
#
# COMPACT_ATOMS: atom_id res chain seq x y z
N MET A 1 24.55 10.61 8.85
CA MET A 1 23.63 10.40 8.67
C MET A 1 22.79 9.44 7.89
N ALA A 2 21.67 9.15 8.45
CA ALA A 2 20.80 8.14 7.93
C ALA A 2 20.30 8.45 6.52
N ILE A 3 20.17 9.72 6.17
CA ILE A 3 19.67 10.11 4.86
C ILE A 3 20.59 9.64 3.73
N HIS A 4 21.86 9.75 3.93
CA HIS A 4 22.82 9.38 2.89
C HIS A 4 22.89 7.88 2.68
N LYS A 5 22.71 7.11 3.74
CA LYS A 5 22.73 5.65 3.64
C LYS A 5 21.59 5.11 2.82
N LYS A 6 20.45 5.79 2.86
CA LYS A 6 19.28 5.39 2.13
C LYS A 6 19.55 5.36 0.63
N GLU A 7 20.25 6.36 0.13
CA GLU A 7 20.55 6.46 -1.28
C GLU A 7 21.53 5.40 -1.78
N GLU A 8 22.31 4.85 -0.88
CA GLU A 8 23.28 3.83 -1.23
C GLU A 8 22.63 2.50 -1.57
N PHE A 9 21.38 2.31 -1.19
CA PHE A 9 20.71 1.03 -1.40
C PHE A 9 20.00 0.89 -2.74
N GLY A 10 19.97 1.96 -3.53
CA GLY A 10 19.34 1.88 -4.82
C GLY A 10 17.83 2.03 -4.76
N ARG A 11 17.27 2.42 -5.91
CA ARG A 11 15.85 2.77 -5.98
C ARG A 11 14.92 1.59 -5.78
N LYS A 12 15.26 0.43 -6.37
CA LYS A 12 14.39 -0.74 -6.28
C LYS A 12 14.26 -1.26 -4.86
N LYS A 13 15.37 -1.29 -4.14
CA LYS A 13 15.34 -1.73 -2.74
C LYS A 13 14.57 -0.76 -1.88
N GLN A 14 14.69 0.53 -2.14
CA GLN A 14 13.94 1.55 -1.39
C GLN A 14 12.45 1.44 -1.65
N HIS A 15 12.06 1.21 -2.92
CA HIS A 15 10.66 1.03 -3.28
C HIS A 15 10.07 -0.21 -2.61
N LEU A 16 10.80 -1.31 -2.68
CA LEU A 16 10.32 -2.55 -2.08
C LEU A 16 10.15 -2.41 -0.57
N ALA A 17 11.08 -1.74 0.08
CA ALA A 17 11.00 -1.48 1.51
C ALA A 17 9.81 -0.57 1.84
N MET A 18 9.54 0.42 1.00
CA MET A 18 8.40 1.32 1.18
C MET A 18 7.09 0.55 1.10
N PHE A 19 6.95 -0.33 0.12
CA PHE A 19 5.76 -1.18 0.01
C PHE A 19 5.65 -2.11 1.22
N GLY A 20 6.78 -2.69 1.65
CA GLY A 20 6.79 -3.55 2.82
C GLY A 20 6.27 -2.85 4.07
N ARG A 21 6.72 -1.61 4.28
CA ARG A 21 6.25 -0.81 5.41
C ARG A 21 4.76 -0.51 5.28
N ALA A 22 4.30 -0.21 4.07
CA ALA A 22 2.90 0.13 3.85
C ALA A 22 1.96 -1.01 4.19
N ILE A 23 2.36 -2.25 3.91
CA ILE A 23 1.51 -3.41 4.18
C ILE A 23 1.85 -4.11 5.50
N ALA A 24 2.67 -3.49 6.34
CA ALA A 24 3.11 -4.11 7.60
C ALA A 24 2.07 -4.03 8.73
N HIS A 25 0.81 -3.80 8.40
CA HIS A 25 -0.28 -3.74 9.36
C HIS A 25 -1.44 -4.59 8.86
N PRO A 26 -1.96 -5.49 9.71
CA PRO A 26 -3.09 -6.32 9.29
C PRO A 26 -4.28 -5.52 8.76
N ALA A 27 -4.54 -4.35 9.37
CA ALA A 27 -5.64 -3.51 8.91
C ALA A 27 -5.44 -3.04 7.48
N ARG A 28 -4.21 -2.71 7.10
CA ARG A 28 -3.93 -2.26 5.73
C ARG A 28 -4.08 -3.37 4.72
N ILE A 29 -3.71 -4.60 5.09
CA ILE A 29 -3.93 -5.75 4.24
C ILE A 29 -5.43 -5.97 4.04
N SER A 30 -6.21 -5.83 5.12
CA SER A 30 -7.67 -5.95 5.03
C SER A 30 -8.27 -4.90 4.11
N ILE A 31 -7.79 -3.65 4.21
CA ILE A 31 -8.27 -2.58 3.34
C ILE A 31 -7.99 -2.91 1.87
N LEU A 32 -6.79 -3.36 1.57
CA LEU A 32 -6.44 -3.72 0.20
C LEU A 32 -7.33 -4.84 -0.33
N LYS A 33 -7.62 -5.83 0.50
CA LYS A 33 -8.48 -6.94 0.10
C LYS A 33 -9.91 -6.49 -0.13
N ILE A 34 -10.42 -5.58 0.69
CA ILE A 34 -11.75 -5.03 0.50
C ILE A 34 -11.82 -4.26 -0.82
N LEU A 35 -10.81 -3.42 -1.09
CA LEU A 35 -10.78 -2.65 -2.32
C LEU A 35 -10.65 -3.54 -3.56
N ALA A 36 -10.02 -4.70 -3.41
CA ALA A 36 -9.91 -5.66 -4.51
C ALA A 36 -11.27 -6.25 -4.89
N LYS A 37 -12.14 -6.43 -3.91
CA LYS A 37 -13.47 -7.02 -4.14
C LYS A 37 -14.52 -5.99 -4.45
N GLN A 38 -14.41 -4.80 -3.88
CA GLN A 38 -15.39 -3.75 -4.02
C GLN A 38 -14.69 -2.48 -4.45
N GLU A 39 -14.71 -2.20 -5.75
CA GLU A 39 -14.06 -1.01 -6.26
C GLU A 39 -14.78 0.25 -5.81
N ASN A 40 -14.03 1.33 -5.73
CA ASN A 40 -14.59 2.66 -5.47
C ASN A 40 -15.27 2.78 -4.12
N CYS A 41 -14.52 2.47 -3.05
CA CYS A 41 -15.01 2.65 -1.69
C CYS A 41 -14.65 4.04 -1.16
N ILE A 42 -15.55 4.60 -0.35
CA ILE A 42 -15.21 5.78 0.44
C ILE A 42 -14.77 5.30 1.83
N CYS A 43 -14.17 6.20 2.61
CA CYS A 43 -13.66 5.85 3.94
C CYS A 43 -14.75 5.21 4.81
N ASN A 44 -15.96 5.75 4.77
CA ASN A 44 -17.05 5.23 5.58
C ASN A 44 -17.41 3.78 5.25
N ASP A 45 -17.29 3.39 3.98
CA ASP A 45 -17.53 1.99 3.59
C ASP A 45 -16.57 1.07 4.31
N LEU A 46 -15.33 1.49 4.46
CA LEU A 46 -14.30 0.69 5.12
C LEU A 46 -14.51 0.67 6.63
N VAL A 47 -14.92 1.80 7.21
CA VAL A 47 -15.23 1.88 8.63
C VAL A 47 -16.33 0.89 9.01
N GLN A 48 -17.31 0.73 8.13
CA GLN A 48 -18.43 -0.19 8.36
C GLN A 48 -17.95 -1.65 8.42
N ARG A 49 -16.84 -1.96 7.78
CA ARG A 49 -16.35 -3.34 7.65
C ARG A 49 -15.20 -3.69 8.57
N LEU A 50 -14.61 -2.69 9.22
CA LEU A 50 -13.43 -2.90 10.05
C LEU A 50 -13.71 -2.48 11.48
N PRO A 51 -13.12 -3.18 12.46
CA PRO A 51 -13.31 -2.82 13.87
C PRO A 51 -12.37 -1.67 14.25
N LEU A 52 -12.46 -0.56 13.51
CA LEU A 52 -11.55 0.58 13.69
C LEU A 52 -12.34 1.88 13.59
N SER A 53 -11.84 2.91 14.26
CA SER A 53 -12.43 4.23 14.17
C SER A 53 -12.16 4.85 12.81
N GLN A 54 -12.96 5.85 12.46
CA GLN A 54 -12.78 6.58 11.22
C GLN A 54 -11.39 7.21 11.12
N ALA A 55 -10.90 7.77 12.22
CA ALA A 55 -9.58 8.41 12.22
C ALA A 55 -8.48 7.40 11.91
N THR A 56 -8.58 6.20 12.46
CA THR A 56 -7.59 5.16 12.23
C THR A 56 -7.65 4.66 10.78
N VAL A 57 -8.84 4.42 10.26
CA VAL A 57 -9.00 4.00 8.86
C VAL A 57 -8.45 5.09 7.94
N SER A 58 -8.78 6.34 8.20
CA SER A 58 -8.30 7.47 7.42
C SER A 58 -6.77 7.53 7.38
N GLN A 59 -6.15 7.28 8.53
CA GLN A 59 -4.68 7.28 8.61
C GLN A 59 -4.08 6.16 7.78
N HIS A 60 -4.67 4.96 7.83
CA HIS A 60 -4.20 3.84 7.02
C HIS A 60 -4.36 4.13 5.53
N LEU A 61 -5.48 4.72 5.14
CA LEU A 61 -5.70 5.10 3.73
C LEU A 61 -4.66 6.11 3.26
N LYS A 62 -4.31 7.04 4.11
CA LYS A 62 -3.30 8.05 3.79
C LYS A 62 -1.95 7.38 3.52
N GLU A 63 -1.55 6.43 4.37
CA GLU A 63 -0.29 5.73 4.20
C GLU A 63 -0.26 4.89 2.93
N LEU A 64 -1.35 4.19 2.64
CA LEU A 64 -1.45 3.39 1.42
C LEU A 64 -1.43 4.27 0.17
N LYS A 65 -2.07 5.43 0.24
CA LYS A 65 -2.09 6.38 -0.86
C LYS A 65 -0.69 6.98 -1.08
N ASN A 66 0.00 7.30 0.01
CA ASN A 66 1.33 7.91 -0.08
C ASN A 66 2.34 6.99 -0.76
N CYS A 67 2.23 5.69 -0.59
CA CYS A 67 3.13 4.75 -1.26
C CYS A 67 2.64 4.35 -2.64
N GLY A 68 1.48 4.82 -3.04
CA GLY A 68 0.95 4.59 -4.38
C GLY A 68 0.17 3.30 -4.57
N LEU A 69 -0.05 2.51 -3.52
CA LEU A 69 -0.80 1.26 -3.65
C LEU A 69 -2.29 1.49 -3.91
N ILE A 70 -2.82 2.62 -3.45
CA ILE A 70 -4.19 2.99 -3.74
C ILE A 70 -4.24 4.41 -4.31
N ILE A 71 -5.33 4.69 -5.00
CA ILE A 71 -5.59 6.00 -5.59
C ILE A 71 -6.79 6.60 -4.89
N GLY A 72 -6.71 7.89 -4.56
CA GLY A 72 -7.84 8.63 -4.02
C GLY A 72 -8.31 9.65 -5.05
N THR A 73 -9.59 9.61 -5.39
CA THR A 73 -10.18 10.52 -6.36
C THR A 73 -11.29 11.31 -5.69
N SER A 74 -11.23 12.63 -5.79
CA SER A 74 -12.26 13.48 -5.21
C SER A 74 -13.57 13.32 -5.97
N TYR A 75 -14.67 13.20 -5.23
CA TYR A 75 -16.00 13.13 -5.81
C TYR A 75 -16.95 13.82 -4.83
N LYS A 76 -17.46 15.00 -5.23
CA LYS A 76 -18.30 15.81 -4.36
C LYS A 76 -17.56 16.10 -3.05
N THR A 77 -18.11 15.71 -1.91
CA THR A 77 -17.48 15.95 -0.59
C THR A 77 -16.68 14.75 -0.08
N SER A 78 -16.57 13.71 -0.92
CA SER A 78 -15.90 12.47 -0.51
C SER A 78 -14.68 12.21 -1.35
N THR A 79 -13.85 11.28 -0.88
CA THR A 79 -12.75 10.72 -1.66
C THR A 79 -13.08 9.26 -1.92
N ILE A 80 -12.99 8.86 -3.18
CA ILE A 80 -13.22 7.49 -3.59
C ILE A 80 -11.86 6.81 -3.73
N TYR A 81 -11.71 5.66 -3.10
CA TYR A 81 -10.45 4.92 -3.11
C TYR A 81 -10.55 3.68 -3.99
N SER A 82 -9.47 3.40 -4.69
CA SER A 82 -9.38 2.22 -5.54
C SER A 82 -7.92 1.73 -5.56
N LEU A 83 -7.71 0.48 -5.95
CA LEU A 83 -6.38 -0.07 -6.05
C LEU A 83 -5.65 0.54 -7.26
N ASN A 84 -4.37 0.79 -7.08
CA ASN A 84 -3.50 1.18 -8.20
C ASN A 84 -2.88 -0.09 -8.77
N LYS A 85 -3.51 -0.64 -9.79
CA LYS A 85 -3.09 -1.94 -10.33
C LYS A 85 -1.73 -1.91 -11.00
N ILE A 86 -1.33 -0.75 -11.50
CA ILE A 86 0.00 -0.61 -12.11
C ILE A 86 1.07 -0.75 -11.02
N ILE A 87 0.90 -0.05 -9.91
CA ILE A 87 1.84 -0.11 -8.80
C ILE A 87 1.84 -1.48 -8.14
N LEU A 88 0.66 -2.10 -8.02
CA LEU A 88 0.58 -3.45 -7.46
C LEU A 88 1.38 -4.45 -8.30
N LYS A 89 1.31 -4.32 -9.62
CA LYS A 89 2.09 -5.18 -10.52
C LYS A 89 3.58 -4.96 -10.34
N GLU A 90 3.96 -3.70 -10.19
CA GLU A 90 5.36 -3.35 -9.97
C GLU A 90 5.88 -3.95 -8.67
N PHE A 91 5.09 -3.81 -7.59
CA PHE A 91 5.43 -4.39 -6.31
C PHE A 91 5.55 -5.91 -6.42
N GLU A 92 4.58 -6.55 -7.06
CA GLU A 92 4.60 -7.99 -7.24
C GLU A 92 5.86 -8.43 -7.96
N SER A 93 6.21 -7.75 -9.04
CA SER A 93 7.40 -8.08 -9.82
C SER A 93 8.68 -7.97 -8.97
N GLU A 94 8.83 -6.88 -8.25
CA GLU A 94 10.02 -6.66 -7.42
C GLU A 94 10.08 -7.65 -6.27
N PHE A 95 8.94 -7.96 -5.68
CA PHE A 95 8.88 -8.90 -4.58
C PHE A 95 9.26 -10.30 -5.04
N LYS A 96 8.75 -10.72 -6.20
CA LYS A 96 9.09 -12.02 -6.76
C LYS A 96 10.57 -12.15 -7.08
N LYS A 97 11.16 -11.10 -7.62
CA LYS A 97 12.59 -11.08 -7.89
C LYS A 97 13.41 -11.24 -6.62
N MET A 98 13.01 -10.53 -5.58
CA MET A 98 13.69 -10.65 -4.29
C MET A 98 13.57 -12.07 -3.76
N MET A 99 12.38 -12.63 -3.75
CA MET A 99 12.16 -13.98 -3.24
C MET A 99 12.98 -15.00 -4.00
N LYS A 100 13.04 -14.87 -5.32
CA LYS A 100 13.84 -15.76 -6.14
C LYS A 100 15.32 -15.67 -5.78
N SER A 101 15.80 -14.45 -5.59
CA SER A 101 17.19 -14.20 -5.21
C SER A 101 17.52 -14.83 -3.86
N LEU A 102 16.60 -14.69 -2.89
CA LEU A 102 16.82 -15.22 -1.55
C LEU A 102 16.82 -16.74 -1.53
N LYS A 103 16.10 -17.37 -2.42
CA LYS A 103 16.04 -18.83 -2.50
C LYS A 103 17.18 -19.43 -3.29
N SER A 104 17.89 -18.66 -4.05
CA SER A 104 19.01 -19.12 -4.85
C SER A 104 20.15 -19.52 -3.93
N LYS A 105 20.85 -20.60 -4.27
CA LYS A 105 22.00 -21.06 -3.51
C LYS A 105 23.27 -20.30 -3.84
N LYS A 106 23.21 -19.46 -4.82
CA LYS A 106 24.38 -18.69 -5.22
C LYS A 106 24.31 -17.26 -4.82
#